data_3b6ce71a6b64edd825d0d1442e07145a
#
_entry.id   3b6ce71a6b64edd825d0d1442e07145a
#
_cell.length_a   1.000
_cell.length_b   1.000
_cell.length_c   1.000
_cell.angle_alpha   90.00
_cell.angle_beta   90.00
_cell.angle_gamma   90.00
#
_symmetry.space_group_name_H-M   'P 1'
#
loop_
_entity.id
_entity.type
_entity.pdbx_description
1 polymer ?
#
loop_
_entity_poly.entity_id
_entity_poly.type
_entity_poly.pdbx_seq_one_letter_code
_entity_poly.pdbx_strand_id
1 'polypeptide(L)'
;MVANTYPGNDRSAGTDRFGDVGLDLQYQYSGARDDTAIRLSWIHEQQELGASQFLGAATNKSNNLSTFNGNVSYLYDKTWGLTAGYSDLRGEADPAYYGTDTGSPNSSWVTLQLDWLPYNKQGGPSLWTWFNPKLSLQYVAYSRFDGTTSGASDNDTLYLQAWLVF
;
A
#
# COMPACT_ATOMS: atom_id res chain seq x y z
N MET A 1 17.49 -1.75 4.56
CA MET A 1 17.31 -2.45 5.87
C MET A 1 17.71 -3.90 5.69
N VAL A 2 18.21 -4.60 6.73
CA VAL A 2 18.46 -6.04 6.66
C VAL A 2 17.82 -6.70 7.88
N ALA A 3 17.06 -7.77 7.65
CA ALA A 3 16.43 -8.55 8.70
C ALA A 3 16.74 -10.04 8.53
N ASN A 4 16.84 -10.77 9.65
CA ASN A 4 16.93 -12.23 9.67
C ASN A 4 15.73 -12.79 10.44
N THR A 5 15.06 -13.79 9.89
CA THR A 5 13.88 -14.40 10.50
C THR A 5 13.98 -15.91 10.53
N TYR A 6 13.40 -16.54 11.55
CA TYR A 6 13.25 -17.99 11.60
C TYR A 6 11.90 -18.35 10.97
N PRO A 7 11.84 -19.14 9.88
CA PRO A 7 10.59 -19.57 9.29
C PRO A 7 9.73 -20.34 10.30
N GLY A 8 8.47 -19.90 10.47
CA GLY A 8 7.55 -20.53 11.42
C GLY A 8 8.03 -20.57 12.89
N ASN A 9 8.98 -19.70 13.28
CA ASN A 9 9.72 -19.73 14.55
C ASN A 9 10.57 -21.00 14.76
N ASP A 10 10.79 -21.80 13.73
CA ASP A 10 11.67 -22.97 13.81
C ASP A 10 13.13 -22.56 13.66
N ARG A 11 13.93 -22.91 14.67
CA ARG A 11 15.36 -22.59 14.71
C ARG A 11 16.24 -23.70 14.13
N SER A 12 15.69 -24.86 13.77
CA SER A 12 16.45 -26.02 13.30
C SER A 12 17.07 -25.82 11.92
N ALA A 13 16.42 -25.03 11.06
CA ALA A 13 16.84 -24.79 9.68
C ALA A 13 17.70 -23.51 9.49
N GLY A 14 17.95 -22.75 10.57
CA GLY A 14 18.63 -21.46 10.48
C GLY A 14 17.66 -20.29 10.19
N THR A 15 18.15 -19.25 9.54
CA THR A 15 17.36 -18.02 9.26
C THR A 15 17.29 -17.73 7.77
N ASP A 16 16.17 -17.18 7.36
CA ASP A 16 16.06 -16.45 6.11
C ASP A 16 16.55 -15.01 6.29
N ARG A 17 17.03 -14.42 5.21
CA ARG A 17 17.56 -13.06 5.21
C ARG A 17 16.81 -12.21 4.19
N PHE A 18 16.42 -11.00 4.61
CA PHE A 18 15.73 -10.00 3.81
C PHE A 18 16.56 -8.74 3.76
N GLY A 19 16.76 -8.20 2.56
CA GLY A 19 17.50 -6.97 2.35
C GLY A 19 16.70 -5.99 1.51
N ASP A 20 16.36 -4.81 2.09
CA ASP A 20 15.54 -3.80 1.44
C ASP A 20 16.35 -2.57 1.08
N VAL A 21 16.12 -2.06 -0.12
CA VAL A 21 16.53 -0.73 -0.59
C VAL A 21 15.29 0.01 -1.04
N GLY A 22 15.10 1.23 -0.58
CA GLY A 22 13.94 2.05 -0.92
C GLY A 22 14.31 3.47 -1.31
N LEU A 23 13.45 4.08 -2.11
CA LEU A 23 13.48 5.48 -2.49
C LEU A 23 12.09 6.07 -2.29
N ASP A 24 12.02 7.18 -1.53
CA ASP A 24 10.81 7.94 -1.31
C ASP A 24 10.97 9.38 -1.80
N LEU A 25 9.93 9.89 -2.46
CA LEU A 25 9.84 11.27 -2.88
C LEU A 25 8.49 11.84 -2.47
N GLN A 26 8.52 13.01 -1.85
CA GLN A 26 7.32 13.72 -1.47
C GLN A 26 7.42 15.19 -1.88
N TYR A 27 6.34 15.68 -2.50
CA TYR A 27 6.13 17.10 -2.75
C TYR A 27 4.82 17.53 -2.10
N GLN A 28 4.85 18.67 -1.42
CA GLN A 28 3.65 19.27 -0.82
C GLN A 28 3.61 20.76 -1.15
N TYR A 29 2.44 21.20 -1.54
CA TYR A 29 2.11 22.62 -1.68
C TYR A 29 0.88 22.91 -0.83
N SER A 30 0.96 23.92 0.03
CA SER A 30 -0.15 24.38 0.86
C SER A 30 -0.40 25.84 0.60
N GLY A 31 -1.50 26.13 -0.09
CA GLY A 31 -2.00 27.47 -0.36
C GLY A 31 -3.04 27.92 0.68
N ALA A 32 -3.46 29.17 0.55
CA ALA A 32 -4.51 29.71 1.43
C ALA A 32 -5.83 28.95 1.30
N ARG A 33 -6.12 28.45 0.10
CA ARG A 33 -7.38 27.79 -0.24
C ARG A 33 -7.23 26.30 -0.50
N ASP A 34 -6.18 25.92 -1.22
CA ASP A 34 -6.02 24.58 -1.77
C ASP A 34 -4.71 23.96 -1.31
N ASP A 35 -4.69 22.64 -1.16
CA ASP A 35 -3.47 21.88 -0.88
C ASP A 35 -3.27 20.81 -1.95
N THR A 36 -2.01 20.55 -2.29
CA THR A 36 -1.61 19.47 -3.18
C THR A 36 -0.51 18.65 -2.52
N ALA A 37 -0.59 17.34 -2.63
CA ALA A 37 0.49 16.45 -2.22
C ALA A 37 0.73 15.39 -3.30
N ILE A 38 1.99 15.14 -3.59
CA ILE A 38 2.44 14.05 -4.46
C ILE A 38 3.38 13.19 -3.63
N ARG A 39 3.17 11.86 -3.65
CA ARG A 39 4.04 10.90 -2.99
C ARG A 39 4.35 9.78 -3.95
N LEU A 40 5.63 9.44 -4.01
CA LEU A 40 6.14 8.30 -4.76
C LEU A 40 7.04 7.50 -3.85
N SER A 41 6.88 6.19 -3.83
CA SER A 41 7.80 5.29 -3.16
C SER A 41 8.10 4.08 -4.04
N TRP A 42 9.33 3.63 -3.97
CA TRP A 42 9.78 2.41 -4.58
C TRP A 42 10.65 1.66 -3.58
N ILE A 43 10.37 0.35 -3.45
CA ILE A 43 11.12 -0.54 -2.57
C ILE A 43 11.52 -1.75 -3.40
N HIS A 44 12.78 -2.16 -3.26
CA HIS A 44 13.27 -3.44 -3.76
C HIS A 44 13.77 -4.27 -2.61
N GLU A 45 13.24 -5.47 -2.48
CA GLU A 45 13.61 -6.46 -1.47
C GLU A 45 14.28 -7.65 -2.14
N GLN A 46 15.42 -8.05 -1.61
CA GLN A 46 16.07 -9.31 -1.92
C GLN A 46 15.83 -10.27 -0.76
N GLN A 47 15.30 -11.45 -1.08
CA GLN A 47 14.96 -12.51 -0.14
C GLN A 47 15.92 -13.69 -0.32
N GLU A 48 16.63 -14.08 0.73
CA GLU A 48 17.42 -15.31 0.81
C GLU A 48 16.63 -16.30 1.67
N LEU A 49 15.98 -17.29 1.06
CA LEU A 49 14.99 -18.20 1.67
C LEU A 49 15.55 -19.59 1.95
N GLY A 50 16.84 -19.69 2.29
CA GLY A 50 17.51 -20.98 2.47
C GLY A 50 16.89 -21.83 3.58
N ALA A 51 16.47 -21.23 4.69
CA ALA A 51 15.81 -21.94 5.78
C ALA A 51 14.38 -22.34 5.44
N SER A 52 13.61 -21.44 4.82
CA SER A 52 12.27 -21.74 4.29
C SER A 52 12.29 -22.86 3.25
N GLN A 53 13.26 -22.84 2.31
CA GLN A 53 13.42 -23.90 1.33
C GLN A 53 13.73 -25.25 1.98
N PHE A 54 14.63 -25.26 2.96
CA PHE A 54 14.97 -26.50 3.70
C PHE A 54 13.74 -27.11 4.40
N LEU A 55 12.86 -26.27 4.93
CA LEU A 55 11.60 -26.68 5.58
C LEU A 55 10.47 -26.97 4.60
N GLY A 56 10.66 -26.78 3.29
CA GLY A 56 9.63 -26.94 2.27
C GLY A 56 8.61 -25.79 2.23
N ALA A 57 8.88 -24.67 2.92
CA ALA A 57 8.02 -23.48 2.95
C ALA A 57 8.35 -22.48 1.82
N ALA A 58 9.39 -22.72 1.02
CA ALA A 58 9.71 -22.01 -0.19
C ALA A 58 10.19 -22.98 -1.28
N THR A 59 9.88 -22.70 -2.54
CA THR A 59 10.40 -23.44 -3.69
C THR A 59 11.77 -22.89 -4.08
N ASN A 60 11.92 -21.59 -4.09
CA ASN A 60 13.15 -20.93 -4.49
C ASN A 60 14.06 -20.69 -3.27
N LYS A 61 15.36 -20.71 -3.51
CA LYS A 61 16.37 -20.36 -2.49
C LYS A 61 16.47 -18.84 -2.29
N SER A 62 16.12 -18.08 -3.32
CA SER A 62 16.09 -16.62 -3.28
C SER A 62 14.98 -16.11 -4.19
N ASN A 63 14.35 -15.00 -3.79
CA ASN A 63 13.38 -14.25 -4.57
C ASN A 63 13.74 -12.76 -4.54
N ASN A 64 13.28 -12.04 -5.55
CA ASN A 64 13.30 -10.60 -5.57
C ASN A 64 11.86 -10.08 -5.58
N LEU A 65 11.60 -9.03 -4.80
CA LEU A 65 10.32 -8.36 -4.74
C LEU A 65 10.53 -6.86 -4.95
N SER A 66 9.70 -6.23 -5.74
CA SER A 66 9.72 -4.78 -5.95
C SER A 66 8.32 -4.22 -5.83
N THR A 67 8.19 -3.13 -5.09
CA THR A 67 6.94 -2.42 -4.91
C THR A 67 7.09 -0.98 -5.37
N PHE A 68 6.16 -0.52 -6.18
CA PHE A 68 6.02 0.89 -6.52
C PHE A 68 4.66 1.39 -6.03
N ASN A 69 4.65 2.56 -5.38
CA ASN A 69 3.43 3.26 -5.00
C ASN A 69 3.56 4.73 -5.41
N GLY A 70 2.55 5.24 -6.08
CA GLY A 70 2.46 6.64 -6.42
C GLY A 70 1.06 7.18 -6.17
N ASN A 71 0.94 8.36 -5.58
CA ASN A 71 -0.33 9.04 -5.46
C ASN A 71 -0.22 10.55 -5.58
N VAL A 72 -1.31 11.15 -6.02
CA VAL A 72 -1.53 12.59 -6.01
C VAL A 72 -2.84 12.87 -5.28
N SER A 73 -2.78 13.83 -4.35
CA SER A 73 -3.93 14.30 -3.58
C SER A 73 -4.10 15.79 -3.79
N TYR A 74 -5.32 16.22 -4.02
CA TYR A 74 -5.71 17.61 -4.13
C TYR A 74 -6.86 17.90 -3.17
N LEU A 75 -6.71 18.89 -2.29
CA LEU A 75 -7.72 19.35 -1.37
C LEU A 75 -8.23 20.72 -1.83
N TYR A 76 -9.45 20.73 -2.34
CA TYR A 76 -10.14 21.95 -2.80
C TYR A 76 -10.85 22.65 -1.66
N ASP A 77 -10.61 23.96 -1.54
CA ASP A 77 -11.26 24.85 -0.57
C ASP A 77 -11.24 24.28 0.86
N LYS A 78 -10.13 23.57 1.22
CA LYS A 78 -9.95 22.91 2.52
C LYS A 78 -11.09 21.96 2.92
N THR A 79 -11.96 21.60 1.99
CA THR A 79 -13.20 20.86 2.26
C THR A 79 -13.32 19.58 1.47
N TRP A 80 -12.97 19.59 0.18
CA TRP A 80 -13.14 18.45 -0.69
C TRP A 80 -11.79 17.93 -1.14
N GLY A 81 -11.47 16.71 -0.79
CA GLY A 81 -10.26 16.04 -1.20
C GLY A 81 -10.52 15.03 -2.32
N LEU A 82 -9.62 14.99 -3.30
CA LEU A 82 -9.55 13.93 -4.30
C LEU A 82 -8.15 13.36 -4.30
N THR A 83 -8.05 12.03 -4.16
CA THR A 83 -6.77 11.32 -4.28
C THR A 83 -6.87 10.27 -5.37
N ALA A 84 -5.89 10.24 -6.25
CA ALA A 84 -5.68 9.17 -7.21
C ALA A 84 -4.31 8.52 -6.95
N GLY A 85 -4.28 7.20 -6.92
CA GLY A 85 -3.07 6.42 -6.68
C GLY A 85 -2.94 5.24 -7.61
N TYR A 86 -1.70 4.81 -7.82
CA TYR A 86 -1.36 3.57 -8.50
C TYR A 86 -0.32 2.82 -7.68
N SER A 87 -0.52 1.52 -7.58
CA SER A 87 0.40 0.61 -6.90
C SER A 87 0.69 -0.59 -7.78
N ASP A 88 1.94 -1.04 -7.75
CA ASP A 88 2.41 -2.21 -8.51
C ASP A 88 3.38 -3.01 -7.65
N LEU A 89 3.08 -4.30 -7.48
CA LEU A 89 3.90 -5.27 -6.78
C LEU A 89 4.39 -6.29 -7.80
N ARG A 90 5.69 -6.50 -7.87
CA ARG A 90 6.36 -7.44 -8.78
C ARG A 90 7.32 -8.32 -8.01
N GLY A 91 7.27 -9.61 -8.25
CA GLY A 91 8.20 -10.56 -7.67
C GLY A 91 8.31 -11.83 -8.51
N GLU A 92 9.29 -12.63 -8.15
CA GLU A 92 9.47 -13.96 -8.74
C GLU A 92 8.39 -14.90 -8.21
N ALA A 93 7.95 -15.84 -9.06
CA ALA A 93 6.98 -16.83 -8.65
C ALA A 93 7.62 -17.86 -7.69
N ASP A 94 6.97 -18.10 -6.58
CA ASP A 94 7.30 -19.14 -5.61
C ASP A 94 6.01 -19.72 -5.02
N PRO A 95 5.49 -20.83 -5.58
CA PRO A 95 4.21 -21.39 -5.17
C PRO A 95 4.13 -21.80 -3.70
N ALA A 96 5.22 -22.31 -3.14
CA ALA A 96 5.24 -22.72 -1.74
C ALA A 96 5.28 -21.51 -0.80
N TYR A 97 5.98 -20.43 -1.19
CA TYR A 97 6.18 -19.26 -0.35
C TYR A 97 4.96 -18.33 -0.32
N TYR A 98 4.42 -18.02 -1.51
CA TYR A 98 3.28 -17.09 -1.60
C TYR A 98 1.92 -17.78 -1.39
N GLY A 99 1.82 -19.09 -1.65
CA GLY A 99 0.57 -19.85 -1.45
C GLY A 99 -0.60 -19.38 -2.32
N THR A 100 -0.32 -18.67 -3.41
CA THR A 100 -1.33 -18.24 -4.38
C THR A 100 -1.51 -19.27 -5.49
N ASP A 101 -2.65 -19.29 -6.17
CA ASP A 101 -2.95 -20.25 -7.25
C ASP A 101 -1.92 -20.19 -8.40
N THR A 102 -1.36 -19.00 -8.66
CA THR A 102 -0.32 -18.80 -9.69
C THR A 102 1.09 -18.95 -9.13
N GLY A 103 1.24 -19.02 -7.82
CA GLY A 103 2.53 -18.95 -7.15
C GLY A 103 3.22 -17.59 -7.25
N SER A 104 2.53 -16.56 -7.71
CA SER A 104 3.09 -15.24 -8.00
C SER A 104 2.48 -14.17 -7.11
N PRO A 105 3.28 -13.24 -6.53
CA PRO A 105 2.77 -12.13 -5.74
C PRO A 105 2.33 -10.94 -6.59
N ASN A 106 2.49 -11.00 -7.92
CA ASN A 106 2.35 -9.86 -8.82
C ASN A 106 0.94 -9.27 -8.79
N SER A 107 0.80 -8.03 -8.32
CA SER A 107 -0.48 -7.35 -8.21
C SER A 107 -0.36 -5.88 -8.59
N SER A 108 -1.38 -5.35 -9.27
CA SER A 108 -1.40 -3.94 -9.67
C SER A 108 -2.81 -3.40 -9.49
N TRP A 109 -2.93 -2.21 -8.90
CA TRP A 109 -4.23 -1.60 -8.65
C TRP A 109 -4.18 -0.08 -8.72
N VAL A 110 -5.35 0.50 -8.98
CA VAL A 110 -5.60 1.93 -8.91
C VAL A 110 -6.47 2.20 -7.69
N THR A 111 -6.19 3.28 -6.98
CA THR A 111 -6.99 3.78 -5.87
C THR A 111 -7.57 5.15 -6.23
N LEU A 112 -8.87 5.32 -6.05
CA LEU A 112 -9.55 6.62 -6.12
C LEU A 112 -10.23 6.88 -4.79
N GLN A 113 -10.02 8.07 -4.21
CA GLN A 113 -10.61 8.45 -2.94
C GLN A 113 -11.19 9.86 -3.01
N LEU A 114 -12.40 10.01 -2.52
CA LEU A 114 -13.07 11.28 -2.28
C LEU A 114 -13.15 11.51 -0.77
N ASP A 115 -12.70 12.68 -0.33
CA ASP A 115 -12.74 13.12 1.07
C ASP A 115 -13.69 14.30 1.24
N TRP A 116 -14.42 14.32 2.36
CA TRP A 116 -15.21 15.46 2.79
C TRP A 116 -14.83 15.87 4.21
N LEU A 117 -14.37 17.13 4.35
CA LEU A 117 -13.93 17.73 5.61
C LEU A 117 -14.79 18.98 5.88
N PRO A 118 -16.02 18.83 6.41
CA PRO A 118 -17.00 19.92 6.48
C PRO A 118 -16.56 21.11 7.34
N TYR A 119 -15.67 20.89 8.31
CA TYR A 119 -15.26 21.91 9.28
C TYR A 119 -13.79 22.32 9.18
N ASN A 120 -13.11 21.93 8.11
CA ASN A 120 -11.68 22.25 7.93
C ASN A 120 -11.42 23.71 7.50
N LYS A 121 -12.47 24.44 7.11
CA LYS A 121 -12.38 25.87 6.77
C LYS A 121 -12.28 26.77 7.99
N GLN A 122 -11.53 27.86 7.85
CA GLN A 122 -11.65 28.98 8.80
C GLN A 122 -13.09 29.52 8.79
N GLY A 123 -13.70 29.61 9.97
CA GLY A 123 -15.08 30.11 10.09
C GLY A 123 -16.16 29.03 10.11
N GLY A 124 -15.79 27.76 10.30
CA GLY A 124 -16.74 26.70 10.63
C GLY A 124 -17.54 27.04 11.89
N PRO A 125 -18.68 26.37 12.17
CA PRO A 125 -19.52 26.67 13.33
C PRO A 125 -18.70 26.68 14.61
N SER A 126 -18.77 27.75 15.39
CA SER A 126 -18.01 27.92 16.64
C SER A 126 -18.28 26.83 17.69
N LEU A 127 -19.40 26.12 17.57
CA LEU A 127 -19.78 24.97 18.38
C LEU A 127 -18.92 23.71 18.14
N TRP A 128 -18.14 23.66 17.05
CA TRP A 128 -17.43 22.47 16.59
C TRP A 128 -15.91 22.65 16.55
N THR A 129 -15.37 23.64 17.22
CA THR A 129 -13.91 23.88 17.29
C THR A 129 -13.12 22.71 17.88
N TRP A 130 -13.79 21.85 18.64
CA TRP A 130 -13.25 20.64 19.27
C TRP A 130 -13.62 19.33 18.54
N PHE A 131 -14.36 19.40 17.41
CA PHE A 131 -14.82 18.23 16.68
C PHE A 131 -14.62 18.43 15.17
N ASN A 132 -13.72 17.68 14.58
CA ASN A 132 -13.44 17.75 13.15
C ASN A 132 -13.63 16.37 12.49
N PRO A 133 -14.80 16.11 11.89
CA PRO A 133 -15.04 14.87 11.14
C PRO A 133 -14.44 14.95 9.75
N LYS A 134 -13.93 13.81 9.28
CA LYS A 134 -13.61 13.53 7.88
C LYS A 134 -14.38 12.29 7.44
N LEU A 135 -15.09 12.38 6.32
CA LEU A 135 -15.70 11.25 5.65
C LEU A 135 -14.94 10.96 4.35
N SER A 136 -14.67 9.70 4.08
CA SER A 136 -13.95 9.29 2.88
C SER A 136 -14.68 8.13 2.20
N LEU A 137 -14.79 8.20 0.89
CA LEU A 137 -15.19 7.10 0.02
C LEU A 137 -13.99 6.72 -0.83
N GLN A 138 -13.52 5.47 -0.72
CA GLN A 138 -12.36 4.98 -1.47
C GLN A 138 -12.74 3.75 -2.28
N TYR A 139 -12.33 3.71 -3.54
CA TYR A 139 -12.44 2.56 -4.42
C TYR A 139 -11.05 2.10 -4.84
N VAL A 140 -10.79 0.79 -4.71
CA VAL A 140 -9.58 0.12 -5.15
C VAL A 140 -9.95 -0.83 -6.27
N ALA A 141 -9.36 -0.63 -7.46
CA ALA A 141 -9.61 -1.42 -8.65
C ALA A 141 -8.34 -2.18 -9.06
N TYR A 142 -8.42 -3.51 -9.10
CA TYR A 142 -7.30 -4.38 -9.46
C TYR A 142 -7.28 -4.66 -10.95
N SER A 143 -6.15 -4.36 -11.60
CA SER A 143 -5.87 -4.77 -12.99
C SER A 143 -5.11 -6.09 -13.07
N ARG A 144 -4.44 -6.47 -11.97
CA ARG A 144 -3.79 -7.76 -11.74
C ARG A 144 -3.85 -8.08 -10.27
N PHE A 145 -4.11 -9.36 -9.94
CA PHE A 145 -4.11 -9.86 -8.57
C PHE A 145 -3.46 -11.24 -8.53
N ASP A 146 -2.47 -11.43 -7.65
CA ASP A 146 -1.74 -12.69 -7.46
C ASP A 146 -1.27 -13.34 -8.78
N GLY A 147 -0.66 -12.52 -9.66
CA GLY A 147 -0.06 -12.95 -10.92
C GLY A 147 -1.03 -13.05 -12.11
N THR A 148 -2.35 -13.00 -11.91
CA THR A 148 -3.34 -13.10 -12.98
C THR A 148 -4.09 -11.79 -13.24
N THR A 149 -4.51 -11.57 -14.48
CA THR A 149 -5.44 -10.50 -14.88
C THR A 149 -6.88 -11.03 -14.94
N SER A 150 -7.05 -12.35 -15.08
CA SER A 150 -8.36 -12.99 -15.09
C SER A 150 -8.95 -12.98 -13.67
N GLY A 151 -10.14 -12.43 -13.50
CA GLY A 151 -10.78 -12.32 -12.19
C GLY A 151 -10.13 -11.32 -11.23
N ALA A 152 -9.18 -10.49 -11.71
CA ALA A 152 -8.55 -9.50 -10.86
C ALA A 152 -9.56 -8.53 -10.24
N SER A 153 -10.58 -8.13 -11.00
CA SER A 153 -11.67 -7.27 -10.55
C SER A 153 -12.57 -7.87 -9.44
N ASP A 154 -12.50 -9.18 -9.22
CA ASP A 154 -13.25 -9.83 -8.12
C ASP A 154 -12.70 -9.42 -6.74
N ASN A 155 -11.51 -8.81 -6.72
CA ASN A 155 -10.85 -8.26 -5.53
C ASN A 155 -11.08 -6.75 -5.36
N ASP A 156 -11.83 -6.11 -6.28
CA ASP A 156 -12.14 -4.70 -6.17
C ASP A 156 -12.86 -4.40 -4.86
N THR A 157 -12.49 -3.30 -4.23
CA THR A 157 -12.99 -3.01 -2.89
C THR A 157 -13.45 -1.57 -2.77
N LEU A 158 -14.61 -1.39 -2.14
CA LEU A 158 -15.16 -0.08 -1.79
C LEU A 158 -15.10 0.11 -0.27
N TYR A 159 -14.44 1.19 0.16
CA TYR A 159 -14.36 1.57 1.57
C TYR A 159 -15.15 2.83 1.84
N LEU A 160 -15.93 2.82 2.92
CA LEU A 160 -16.48 4.01 3.55
C LEU A 160 -15.79 4.20 4.90
N GLN A 161 -15.13 5.35 5.09
CA GLN A 161 -14.34 5.62 6.29
C GLN A 161 -14.85 6.91 6.96
N ALA A 162 -14.89 6.91 8.28
CA ALA A 162 -15.17 8.09 9.09
C ALA A 162 -14.04 8.29 10.11
N TRP A 163 -13.46 9.48 10.14
CA TRP A 163 -12.47 9.91 11.11
C TRP A 163 -13.04 11.03 11.95
N LEU A 164 -12.86 10.93 13.25
CA LEU A 164 -13.30 11.93 14.22
C LEU A 164 -12.06 12.37 15.00
N VAL A 165 -11.80 13.69 14.98
CA VAL A 165 -10.74 14.32 15.76
C VAL A 165 -11.40 15.24 16.78
N PHE A 166 -11.08 15.07 18.06
CA PHE A 166 -11.60 15.85 19.19
C PHE A 166 -10.49 16.13 20.22
#